data_d80fb85d864079d3cb2349e91c506c40
#
_entry.id   d80fb85d864079d3cb2349e91c506c40
#
_cell.length_a   1.000
_cell.length_b   1.000
_cell.length_c   1.000
_cell.angle_alpha   90.00
_cell.angle_beta   90.00
_cell.angle_gamma   90.00
#
_symmetry.space_group_name_H-M   'P 1'
#
loop_
_entity.id
_entity.type
_entity.pdbx_description
1 polymer ?
#
loop_
_entity_poly.entity_id
_entity_poly.type
_entity_poly.pdbx_seq_one_letter_code
_entity_poly.pdbx_strand_id
1 'polypeptide(L)'
;YRDRRQRQMCIRDRYLGVQIHQQNEITKAQFGHSLTQRQYERYFATAKDGEFANFLSKDWSSDELTDAENWRSTMFIIMCLVDIFDVYEKVKKGFVDKKHLDIRMNALKFGTMKTDKARSAWDFWKTTRDQDFINWFESEIYGEGQLDADELLEQTKGGSFKASIR
;
A
#
# COMPACT_ATOMS: atom_id res chain seq x y z
N TYR A 1 7.13 -51.61 24.36
CA TYR A 1 6.86 -50.34 25.07
C TYR A 1 7.51 -49.15 24.35
N ARG A 2 8.72 -49.28 23.78
CA ARG A 2 9.44 -48.25 23.06
C ARG A 2 8.71 -47.84 21.74
N ASP A 3 8.19 -48.78 21.00
CA ASP A 3 7.53 -48.61 19.70
C ASP A 3 6.19 -47.85 19.84
N ARG A 4 5.39 -48.08 20.89
CA ARG A 4 4.14 -47.37 21.16
C ARG A 4 4.37 -45.87 21.46
N ARG A 5 5.40 -45.54 22.25
CA ARG A 5 5.74 -44.15 22.59
C ARG A 5 6.22 -43.40 21.37
N GLN A 6 6.99 -44.06 20.52
CA GLN A 6 7.52 -43.48 19.28
C GLN A 6 6.38 -43.16 18.29
N ARG A 7 5.42 -44.09 18.13
CA ARG A 7 4.22 -43.84 17.27
C ARG A 7 3.34 -42.71 17.81
N GLN A 8 3.14 -42.64 19.12
CA GLN A 8 2.35 -41.53 19.72
C GLN A 8 3.03 -40.18 19.55
N MET A 9 4.36 -40.09 19.63
CA MET A 9 5.09 -38.85 19.34
C MET A 9 4.92 -38.44 17.88
N CYS A 10 5.11 -39.35 16.92
CA CYS A 10 4.95 -39.07 15.51
C CYS A 10 3.52 -38.57 15.13
N ILE A 11 2.49 -39.13 15.74
CA ILE A 11 1.09 -38.70 15.54
C ILE A 11 0.88 -37.29 16.06
N ARG A 12 1.35 -37.02 17.28
CA ARG A 12 1.26 -35.70 17.92
C ARG A 12 2.01 -34.65 17.12
N ASP A 13 3.21 -34.93 16.66
CA ASP A 13 4.06 -34.00 15.90
C ASP A 13 3.41 -33.69 14.53
N ARG A 14 2.83 -34.70 13.87
CA ARG A 14 2.07 -34.48 12.62
C ARG A 14 0.82 -33.62 12.89
N TYR A 15 0.10 -33.83 13.98
CA TYR A 15 -1.06 -33.04 14.35
C TYR A 15 -0.68 -31.58 14.64
N LEU A 16 0.41 -31.35 15.38
CA LEU A 16 0.96 -30.02 15.64
C LEU A 16 1.39 -29.32 14.34
N GLY A 17 2.04 -30.05 13.42
CA GLY A 17 2.40 -29.50 12.11
C GLY A 17 1.20 -29.03 11.31
N VAL A 18 0.11 -29.81 11.29
CA VAL A 18 -1.16 -29.42 10.64
C VAL A 18 -1.77 -28.18 11.32
N GLN A 19 -1.80 -28.14 12.64
CA GLN A 19 -2.35 -26.99 13.38
C GLN A 19 -1.55 -25.71 13.11
N ILE A 20 -0.22 -25.78 13.11
CA ILE A 20 0.65 -24.63 12.79
C ILE A 20 0.37 -24.14 11.38
N HIS A 21 0.26 -25.06 10.41
CA HIS A 21 -0.06 -24.71 9.04
C HIS A 21 -1.42 -24.01 8.92
N GLN A 22 -2.46 -24.55 9.53
CA GLN A 22 -3.80 -23.95 9.54
C GLN A 22 -3.79 -22.56 10.20
N GLN A 23 -3.08 -22.42 11.33
CA GLN A 23 -2.96 -21.14 12.03
C GLN A 23 -2.25 -20.09 11.16
N ASN A 24 -1.23 -20.48 10.43
CA ASN A 24 -0.52 -19.59 9.50
C ASN A 24 -1.44 -19.12 8.36
N GLU A 25 -2.24 -20.01 7.79
CA GLU A 25 -3.20 -19.64 6.72
C GLU A 25 -4.29 -18.69 7.25
N ILE A 26 -4.82 -18.94 8.44
CA ILE A 26 -5.78 -18.03 9.10
C ILE A 26 -5.14 -16.65 9.31
N THR A 27 -3.91 -16.61 9.80
CA THR A 27 -3.17 -15.36 10.05
C THR A 27 -2.95 -14.57 8.76
N LYS A 28 -2.58 -15.24 7.66
CA LYS A 28 -2.46 -14.60 6.33
C LYS A 28 -3.78 -14.01 5.85
N ALA A 29 -4.87 -14.77 5.99
CA ALA A 29 -6.20 -14.30 5.61
C ALA A 29 -6.63 -13.07 6.42
N GLN A 30 -6.36 -13.06 7.73
CA GLN A 30 -6.62 -11.92 8.61
C GLN A 30 -5.82 -10.67 8.22
N PHE A 31 -4.53 -10.82 7.91
CA PHE A 31 -3.73 -9.70 7.41
C PHE A 31 -4.26 -9.16 6.09
N GLY A 32 -4.58 -10.02 5.13
CA GLY A 32 -5.17 -9.62 3.84
C GLY A 32 -6.48 -8.86 4.03
N HIS A 33 -7.36 -9.37 4.90
CA HIS A 33 -8.63 -8.70 5.23
C HIS A 33 -8.41 -7.32 5.88
N SER A 34 -7.52 -7.22 6.86
CA SER A 34 -7.18 -5.95 7.51
C SER A 34 -6.63 -4.91 6.54
N LEU A 35 -5.81 -5.32 5.56
CA LEU A 35 -5.29 -4.43 4.52
C LEU A 35 -6.40 -3.94 3.57
N THR A 36 -7.32 -4.82 3.20
CA THR A 36 -8.47 -4.47 2.37
C THR A 36 -9.40 -3.50 3.12
N GLN A 37 -9.65 -3.76 4.40
CA GLN A 37 -10.47 -2.90 5.25
C GLN A 37 -9.90 -1.48 5.35
N ARG A 38 -8.59 -1.33 5.62
CA ARG A 38 -7.92 -0.02 5.65
C ARG A 38 -8.05 0.74 4.32
N GLN A 39 -7.95 0.05 3.20
CA GLN A 39 -8.09 0.66 1.89
C GLN A 39 -9.53 1.09 1.62
N TYR A 40 -10.50 0.25 1.97
CA TYR A 40 -11.92 0.58 1.89
C TYR A 40 -12.28 1.82 2.73
N GLU A 41 -11.82 1.88 3.97
CA GLU A 41 -12.06 3.02 4.88
C GLU A 41 -11.51 4.33 4.29
N ARG A 42 -10.34 4.27 3.66
CA ARG A 42 -9.73 5.44 2.99
C ARG A 42 -10.57 5.91 1.80
N TYR A 43 -11.00 4.99 0.95
CA TYR A 43 -11.88 5.32 -0.18
C TYR A 43 -13.25 5.82 0.28
N PHE A 44 -13.80 5.19 1.30
CA PHE A 44 -15.08 5.59 1.86
C PHE A 44 -15.03 6.98 2.50
N ALA A 45 -13.98 7.31 3.24
CA ALA A 45 -13.75 8.64 3.78
C ALA A 45 -13.71 9.70 2.67
N THR A 46 -12.99 9.42 1.57
CA THR A 46 -12.94 10.31 0.40
C THR A 46 -14.31 10.47 -0.27
N ALA A 47 -15.06 9.37 -0.42
CA ALA A 47 -16.37 9.41 -1.08
C ALA A 47 -17.46 10.09 -0.24
N LYS A 48 -17.39 9.98 1.09
CA LYS A 48 -18.39 10.48 2.01
C LYS A 48 -18.18 11.96 2.39
N ASP A 49 -16.92 12.38 2.50
CA ASP A 49 -16.56 13.72 2.97
C ASP A 49 -16.21 14.63 1.79
N GLY A 50 -17.15 15.49 1.40
CA GLY A 50 -16.97 16.43 0.31
C GLY A 50 -15.86 17.46 0.55
N GLU A 51 -15.60 17.87 1.80
CA GLU A 51 -14.50 18.75 2.15
C GLU A 51 -13.15 18.04 1.94
N PHE A 52 -13.07 16.79 2.36
CA PHE A 52 -11.87 15.99 2.14
C PHE A 52 -11.64 15.69 0.64
N ALA A 53 -12.69 15.40 -0.11
CA ALA A 53 -12.61 15.23 -1.58
C ALA A 53 -12.13 16.52 -2.26
N ASN A 54 -12.67 17.68 -1.88
CA ASN A 54 -12.21 18.98 -2.38
C ASN A 54 -10.75 19.24 -2.04
N PHE A 55 -10.31 18.91 -0.83
CA PHE A 55 -8.90 19.02 -0.43
C PHE A 55 -7.99 18.12 -1.30
N LEU A 56 -8.38 16.87 -1.55
CA LEU A 56 -7.60 15.95 -2.36
C LEU A 56 -7.53 16.35 -3.85
N SER A 57 -8.52 17.09 -4.33
CA SER A 57 -8.57 17.58 -5.72
C SER A 57 -7.72 18.84 -5.98
N LYS A 58 -7.21 19.50 -4.91
CA LYS A 58 -6.36 20.68 -5.04
C LYS A 58 -5.00 20.33 -5.65
N ASP A 59 -4.41 21.29 -6.35
CA ASP A 59 -3.01 21.22 -6.73
C ASP A 59 -2.12 21.45 -5.51
N TRP A 60 -1.48 20.41 -5.03
CA TRP A 60 -0.62 20.47 -3.85
C TRP A 60 0.75 21.08 -4.12
N SER A 61 1.09 21.37 -5.37
CA SER A 61 2.28 22.11 -5.77
C SER A 61 2.05 23.64 -5.87
N SER A 62 0.80 24.08 -5.68
CA SER A 62 0.44 25.48 -5.74
C SER A 62 0.85 26.24 -4.48
N ASP A 63 1.36 27.47 -4.67
CA ASP A 63 1.65 28.42 -3.58
C ASP A 63 0.37 28.99 -2.92
N GLU A 64 -0.81 28.67 -3.45
CA GLU A 64 -2.09 29.13 -2.92
C GLU A 64 -2.61 28.31 -1.74
N LEU A 65 -1.91 27.22 -1.37
CA LEU A 65 -2.29 26.42 -0.20
C LEU A 65 -2.05 27.19 1.09
N THR A 66 -3.03 27.16 1.98
CA THR A 66 -2.85 27.64 3.35
C THR A 66 -1.86 26.75 4.13
N ASP A 67 -1.29 27.27 5.23
CA ASP A 67 -0.39 26.51 6.10
C ASP A 67 -1.04 25.21 6.62
N ALA A 68 -2.34 25.26 6.94
CA ALA A 68 -3.10 24.11 7.38
C ALA A 68 -3.24 23.05 6.28
N GLU A 69 -3.48 23.46 5.04
CA GLU A 69 -3.55 22.57 3.88
C GLU A 69 -2.19 22.00 3.51
N ASN A 70 -1.14 22.81 3.64
CA ASN A 70 0.23 22.37 3.46
C ASN A 70 0.60 21.27 4.46
N TRP A 71 0.26 21.45 5.72
CA TRP A 71 0.46 20.43 6.75
C TRP A 71 -0.36 19.17 6.46
N ARG A 72 -1.65 19.33 6.13
CA ARG A 72 -2.59 18.24 5.83
C ARG A 72 -2.11 17.40 4.65
N SER A 73 -1.64 18.02 3.56
CA SER A 73 -1.12 17.30 2.39
C SER A 73 0.17 16.54 2.72
N THR A 74 1.08 17.14 3.50
CA THR A 74 2.29 16.46 3.95
C THR A 74 1.97 15.23 4.80
N MET A 75 1.06 15.36 5.76
CA MET A 75 0.64 14.21 6.60
C MET A 75 -0.07 13.13 5.77
N PHE A 76 -0.86 13.50 4.77
CA PHE A 76 -1.49 12.53 3.87
C PHE A 76 -0.44 11.75 3.06
N ILE A 77 0.57 12.41 2.54
CA ILE A 77 1.69 11.77 1.83
C ILE A 77 2.41 10.80 2.76
N ILE A 78 2.79 11.24 3.96
CA ILE A 78 3.48 10.39 4.95
C ILE A 78 2.62 9.17 5.32
N MET A 79 1.32 9.36 5.51
CA MET A 79 0.40 8.25 5.78
C MET A 79 0.42 7.21 4.65
N CYS A 80 0.45 7.65 3.39
CA CYS A 80 0.56 6.74 2.25
C CYS A 80 1.90 6.00 2.22
N LEU A 81 3.02 6.68 2.51
CA LEU A 81 4.35 6.08 2.59
C LEU A 81 4.45 5.04 3.71
N VAL A 82 3.89 5.34 4.88
CA VAL A 82 3.82 4.40 6.01
C VAL A 82 3.01 3.15 5.65
N ASP A 83 1.87 3.32 4.96
CA ASP A 83 1.03 2.18 4.53
C ASP A 83 1.77 1.30 3.50
N ILE A 84 2.47 1.90 2.53
CA ILE A 84 3.28 1.16 1.56
C ILE A 84 4.39 0.37 2.27
N PHE A 85 5.12 0.99 3.18
CA PHE A 85 6.18 0.32 3.93
C PHE A 85 5.66 -0.87 4.74
N ASP A 86 4.54 -0.69 5.46
CA ASP A 86 3.91 -1.76 6.23
C ASP A 86 3.50 -2.94 5.34
N VAL A 87 2.92 -2.66 4.16
CA VAL A 87 2.52 -3.71 3.20
C VAL A 87 3.74 -4.37 2.57
N TYR A 88 4.78 -3.61 2.20
CA TYR A 88 6.03 -4.13 1.66
C TYR A 88 6.68 -5.14 2.61
N GLU A 89 6.79 -4.79 3.90
CA GLU A 89 7.31 -5.68 4.93
C GLU A 89 6.49 -6.97 5.07
N LYS A 90 5.17 -6.88 5.00
CA LYS A 90 4.28 -8.04 5.07
C LYS A 90 4.41 -8.94 3.84
N VAL A 91 4.56 -8.36 2.65
CA VAL A 91 4.81 -9.11 1.40
C VAL A 91 6.18 -9.79 1.46
N LYS A 92 7.23 -9.07 1.87
CA LYS A 92 8.59 -9.60 2.03
C LYS A 92 8.64 -10.80 2.98
N LYS A 93 7.83 -10.78 4.04
CA LYS A 93 7.68 -11.87 5.02
C LYS A 93 6.71 -12.98 4.58
N GLY A 94 6.06 -12.86 3.43
CA GLY A 94 5.11 -13.83 2.92
C GLY A 94 3.77 -13.89 3.67
N PHE A 95 3.42 -12.83 4.40
CA PHE A 95 2.15 -12.74 5.15
C PHE A 95 0.97 -12.30 4.29
N VAL A 96 1.22 -11.62 3.17
CA VAL A 96 0.17 -11.17 2.24
C VAL A 96 0.63 -11.25 0.79
N ASP A 97 -0.30 -11.30 -0.15
CA ASP A 97 -0.02 -11.32 -1.57
C ASP A 97 0.52 -9.98 -2.07
N LYS A 98 1.42 -10.03 -3.04
CA LYS A 98 2.00 -8.84 -3.70
C LYS A 98 0.94 -7.90 -4.28
N LYS A 99 -0.22 -8.41 -4.70
CA LYS A 99 -1.34 -7.61 -5.23
C LYS A 99 -1.77 -6.46 -4.30
N HIS A 100 -1.67 -6.65 -2.98
CA HIS A 100 -1.97 -5.60 -2.00
C HIS A 100 -0.97 -4.45 -2.06
N LEU A 101 0.27 -4.73 -2.42
CA LEU A 101 1.32 -3.74 -2.62
C LEU A 101 1.15 -3.04 -3.97
N ASP A 102 0.93 -3.80 -5.04
CA ASP A 102 0.80 -3.28 -6.42
C ASP A 102 -0.34 -2.28 -6.55
N ILE A 103 -1.51 -2.55 -5.96
CA ILE A 103 -2.66 -1.62 -5.97
C ILE A 103 -2.30 -0.28 -5.30
N ARG A 104 -1.58 -0.33 -4.17
CA ARG A 104 -1.17 0.88 -3.44
C ARG A 104 -0.10 1.66 -4.17
N MET A 105 0.87 0.94 -4.75
CA MET A 105 1.92 1.54 -5.56
C MET A 105 1.36 2.27 -6.77
N ASN A 106 0.40 1.67 -7.48
CA ASN A 106 -0.28 2.31 -8.59
C ASN A 106 -0.96 3.63 -8.17
N ALA A 107 -1.67 3.63 -7.04
CA ALA A 107 -2.30 4.85 -6.54
C ALA A 107 -1.29 5.97 -6.23
N LEU A 108 -0.12 5.63 -5.67
CA LEU A 108 0.96 6.60 -5.44
C LEU A 108 1.62 7.07 -6.74
N LYS A 109 1.98 6.14 -7.60
CA LYS A 109 2.70 6.38 -8.85
C LYS A 109 1.91 7.29 -9.80
N PHE A 110 0.60 7.04 -9.94
CA PHE A 110 -0.27 7.81 -10.83
C PHE A 110 -0.82 9.11 -10.20
N GLY A 111 -0.69 9.29 -8.91
CA GLY A 111 -1.25 10.43 -8.19
C GLY A 111 -0.22 11.18 -7.35
N THR A 112 -0.17 10.82 -6.09
CA THR A 112 0.50 11.59 -5.04
C THR A 112 1.98 11.86 -5.29
N MET A 113 2.74 10.86 -5.80
CA MET A 113 4.21 10.98 -5.97
C MET A 113 4.65 11.81 -7.18
N LYS A 114 3.73 12.35 -7.96
CA LYS A 114 4.04 13.27 -9.08
C LYS A 114 4.33 14.69 -8.60
N THR A 115 3.96 15.05 -7.39
CA THR A 115 4.15 16.39 -6.85
C THR A 115 5.53 16.56 -6.23
N ASP A 116 6.15 17.74 -6.36
CA ASP A 116 7.44 18.08 -5.74
C ASP A 116 7.36 17.98 -4.21
N LYS A 117 6.20 18.29 -3.65
CA LYS A 117 5.91 18.12 -2.23
C LYS A 117 6.05 16.67 -1.78
N ALA A 118 5.53 15.72 -2.55
CA ALA A 118 5.65 14.32 -2.22
C ALA A 118 7.09 13.83 -2.32
N ARG A 119 7.85 14.34 -3.29
CA ARG A 119 9.29 14.07 -3.42
C ARG A 119 10.06 14.57 -2.20
N SER A 120 9.79 15.80 -1.76
CA SER A 120 10.41 16.38 -0.55
C SER A 120 10.05 15.59 0.72
N ALA A 121 8.78 15.18 0.85
CA ALA A 121 8.33 14.34 1.96
C ALA A 121 9.02 12.96 1.93
N TRP A 122 9.19 12.37 0.75
CA TRP A 122 9.94 11.13 0.58
C TRP A 122 11.41 11.27 0.98
N ASP A 123 12.10 12.31 0.53
CA ASP A 123 13.51 12.55 0.83
C ASP A 123 13.76 12.69 2.34
N PHE A 124 12.84 13.32 3.05
CA PHE A 124 12.88 13.37 4.51
C PHE A 124 12.62 12.00 5.15
N TRP A 125 11.54 11.32 4.72
CA TRP A 125 11.06 10.09 5.35
C TRP A 125 11.97 8.89 5.09
N LYS A 126 12.58 8.78 3.91
CA LYS A 126 13.47 7.68 3.51
C LYS A 126 14.70 7.54 4.39
N THR A 127 15.15 8.62 5.03
CA THR A 127 16.38 8.62 5.87
C THR A 127 16.32 7.62 7.03
N THR A 128 15.13 7.16 7.39
CA THR A 128 14.89 6.22 8.49
C THR A 128 14.50 4.81 7.98
N ARG A 129 14.72 4.53 6.70
CA ARG A 129 14.31 3.26 6.06
C ARG A 129 15.51 2.44 5.61
N ASP A 130 15.30 1.14 5.46
CA ASP A 130 16.30 0.21 4.96
C ASP A 130 16.62 0.51 3.49
N GLN A 131 17.88 0.35 3.10
CA GLN A 131 18.34 0.62 1.74
C GLN A 131 17.62 -0.26 0.70
N ASP A 132 17.28 -1.51 1.03
CA ASP A 132 16.53 -2.41 0.14
C ASP A 132 15.17 -1.82 -0.22
N PHE A 133 14.45 -1.29 0.79
CA PHE A 133 13.16 -0.64 0.56
C PHE A 133 13.30 0.64 -0.25
N ILE A 134 14.30 1.48 0.06
CA ILE A 134 14.56 2.72 -0.69
C ILE A 134 14.81 2.40 -2.16
N ASN A 135 15.73 1.50 -2.45
CA ASN A 135 16.08 1.10 -3.83
C ASN A 135 14.87 0.56 -4.58
N TRP A 136 14.09 -0.31 -3.94
CA TRP A 136 12.88 -0.86 -4.52
C TRP A 136 11.84 0.24 -4.79
N PHE A 137 11.55 1.10 -3.81
CA PHE A 137 10.54 2.16 -3.95
C PHE A 137 10.92 3.18 -5.02
N GLU A 138 12.17 3.64 -5.03
CA GLU A 138 12.66 4.59 -6.04
C GLU A 138 12.66 3.98 -7.44
N SER A 139 13.00 2.71 -7.59
CA SER A 139 12.89 1.98 -8.84
C SER A 139 11.44 1.90 -9.36
N GLU A 140 10.47 1.66 -8.47
CA GLU A 140 9.06 1.56 -8.83
C GLU A 140 8.44 2.94 -9.16
N ILE A 141 8.83 3.99 -8.46
CA ILE A 141 8.25 5.34 -8.62
C ILE A 141 8.95 6.13 -9.72
N TYR A 142 10.28 6.06 -9.81
CA TYR A 142 11.11 6.91 -10.69
C TYR A 142 11.83 6.12 -11.79
N GLY A 143 11.65 4.80 -11.88
CA GLY A 143 12.25 3.94 -12.91
C GLY A 143 11.64 4.14 -14.31
N GLU A 144 12.25 3.50 -15.31
CA GLU A 144 11.93 3.69 -16.75
C GLU A 144 10.47 3.37 -17.17
N GLY A 145 9.65 2.74 -16.30
CA GLY A 145 8.22 2.55 -16.54
C GLY A 145 7.34 3.81 -16.39
N GLN A 146 7.94 4.98 -16.19
CA GLN A 146 7.21 6.24 -15.97
C GLN A 146 6.55 6.80 -17.25
N LEU A 147 7.04 6.44 -18.41
CA LEU A 147 6.51 6.88 -19.73
C LEU A 147 5.08 6.37 -19.96
N ASP A 148 4.81 5.10 -19.64
CA ASP A 148 3.47 4.50 -19.78
C ASP A 148 2.45 5.09 -18.80
N ALA A 149 2.95 5.60 -17.67
CA ALA A 149 2.12 6.22 -16.63
C ALA A 149 1.58 7.60 -17.05
N ASP A 150 2.37 8.37 -17.76
CA ASP A 150 1.97 9.70 -18.25
C ASP A 150 0.98 9.58 -19.39
N GLU A 151 1.14 8.61 -20.27
CA GLU A 151 0.21 8.30 -21.36
C GLU A 151 -1.16 7.83 -20.83
N LEU A 152 -1.20 6.99 -19.83
CA LEU A 152 -2.44 6.56 -19.15
C LEU A 152 -3.15 7.70 -18.41
N LEU A 153 -2.42 8.67 -17.87
CA LEU A 153 -3.00 9.85 -17.22
C LEU A 153 -3.53 10.88 -18.19
N GLU A 154 -2.91 11.06 -19.34
CA GLU A 154 -3.46 11.90 -20.40
C GLU A 154 -4.77 11.32 -20.95
N GLN A 155 -4.86 10.01 -21.07
CA GLN A 155 -6.11 9.31 -21.42
C GLN A 155 -7.20 9.47 -20.36
N THR A 156 -6.85 9.61 -19.08
CA THR A 156 -7.81 9.83 -17.99
C THR A 156 -8.19 11.30 -17.77
N LYS A 157 -7.34 12.25 -18.10
CA LYS A 157 -7.66 13.69 -18.02
C LYS A 157 -8.71 14.14 -19.04
N GLY A 158 -8.86 13.42 -20.15
CA GLY A 158 -9.84 13.71 -21.21
C GLY A 158 -11.18 13.01 -21.08
N GLY A 159 -11.36 12.13 -20.12
CA GLY A 159 -12.54 11.27 -20.02
C GLY A 159 -13.14 11.25 -18.63
N SER A 160 -14.36 11.76 -18.49
CA SER A 160 -15.24 11.25 -17.44
C SER A 160 -15.17 9.73 -17.48
N PHE A 161 -15.01 9.09 -16.31
CA PHE A 161 -15.02 7.65 -16.15
C PHE A 161 -16.38 7.14 -16.63
N LYS A 162 -16.54 6.95 -17.93
CA LYS A 162 -17.68 6.23 -18.50
C LYS A 162 -17.40 4.76 -18.24
N ALA A 163 -17.82 4.30 -17.07
CA ALA A 163 -17.98 2.88 -16.83
C ALA A 163 -18.98 2.34 -17.87
N SER A 164 -18.47 1.82 -18.96
CA SER A 164 -19.24 1.00 -19.90
C SER A 164 -19.43 -0.36 -19.24
N ILE A 165 -20.44 -0.46 -18.37
CA ILE A 165 -20.99 -1.77 -17.97
C ILE A 165 -21.85 -2.21 -19.15
N ARG A 166 -21.32 -3.14 -19.90
CA ARG A 166 -22.08 -4.03 -20.79
C ARG A 166 -21.94 -5.45 -20.33
#